data_3bc8f2ca6ad6eaa0a98f9f75f235e8dd
#
_entry.id   3bc8f2ca6ad6eaa0a98f9f75f235e8dd
#
_cell.length_a   1.000
_cell.length_b   1.000
_cell.length_c   1.000
_cell.angle_alpha   90.00
_cell.angle_beta   90.00
_cell.angle_gamma   90.00
#
_symmetry.space_group_name_H-M   'P 1'
#
loop_
_entity.id
_entity.type
_entity.pdbx_description
1 polymer ?
#
loop_
_entity_poly.entity_id
_entity_poly.type
_entity_poly.pdbx_seq_one_letter_code
_entity_poly.pdbx_strand_id
1 'polypeptide(L)'
;MKRKVLALMVPALLMANAVNAAEIYNNNGNKLDLYGKVAGLHYFSDDTSEDGDQTYARFGIKGETQIASELTGYGQWEYNIKANTSENEGANSWTRLAFAGLKFADYGSLDYGRNYGVVYDIESWTDMLPEFGGDTYTQTDVYMTGRTNGVATYRNSDFFGLVDGLHFALQYQGNNENAGSGEGTNNGGKRKLARENGDGFGISSYYDLDMGISFGAAYSSSDRTHNQLAAARSSQRYANGDKADAWTVGAKYDANNIYLAAMYAETRNMTS
;
A
#
# COMPACT_ATOMS: atom_id res chain seq x y z
N MET A 1 -25.61 22.70 28.15
CA MET A 1 -26.49 21.83 27.35
C MET A 1 -25.61 21.05 26.39
N LYS A 2 -25.44 19.77 26.63
CA LYS A 2 -24.63 18.90 25.79
C LYS A 2 -25.43 18.54 24.53
N ARG A 3 -25.05 19.08 23.37
CA ARG A 3 -25.60 18.68 22.09
C ARG A 3 -25.06 17.30 21.76
N LYS A 4 -25.91 16.32 21.74
CA LYS A 4 -25.60 14.99 21.19
C LYS A 4 -25.50 15.17 19.67
N VAL A 5 -24.30 15.11 19.14
CA VAL A 5 -24.08 14.99 17.70
C VAL A 5 -24.58 13.61 17.30
N LEU A 6 -25.74 13.57 16.70
CA LEU A 6 -26.25 12.38 16.05
C LEU A 6 -25.52 12.31 14.71
N ALA A 7 -24.45 11.53 14.65
CA ALA A 7 -23.85 11.17 13.38
C ALA A 7 -24.88 10.35 12.60
N LEU A 8 -25.58 11.00 11.68
CA LEU A 8 -26.41 10.32 10.71
C LEU A 8 -25.46 9.65 9.72
N MET A 9 -25.01 8.44 10.03
CA MET A 9 -24.45 7.58 9.01
C MET A 9 -25.57 7.25 8.04
N VAL A 10 -25.55 7.90 6.88
CA VAL A 10 -26.20 7.36 5.71
C VAL A 10 -25.33 6.18 5.31
N PRO A 11 -25.77 4.94 5.49
CA PRO A 11 -25.01 3.83 4.97
C PRO A 11 -25.10 3.96 3.45
N ALA A 12 -23.98 4.27 2.80
CA ALA A 12 -23.78 3.98 1.40
C ALA A 12 -23.75 2.44 1.28
N LEU A 13 -24.91 1.83 1.36
CA LEU A 13 -25.17 0.38 1.33
C LEU A 13 -25.01 -0.19 -0.08
N LEU A 14 -24.06 0.33 -0.87
CA LEU A 14 -23.69 -0.17 -2.18
C LEU A 14 -22.18 -0.31 -2.33
N MET A 15 -21.49 -0.51 -1.24
CA MET A 15 -20.10 -0.94 -1.30
C MET A 15 -20.03 -2.42 -0.94
N ALA A 16 -20.60 -3.26 -1.78
CA ALA A 16 -20.09 -4.61 -1.89
C ALA A 16 -18.61 -4.46 -2.27
N ASN A 17 -17.72 -4.84 -1.38
CA ASN A 17 -16.28 -4.96 -1.65
C ASN A 17 -15.99 -6.15 -2.57
N ALA A 18 -16.84 -6.37 -3.55
CA ALA A 18 -16.49 -7.10 -4.73
C ALA A 18 -15.89 -6.07 -5.70
N VAL A 19 -14.60 -5.79 -5.57
CA VAL A 19 -13.83 -5.29 -6.70
C VAL A 19 -13.81 -6.44 -7.71
N ASN A 20 -14.96 -6.71 -8.30
CA ASN A 20 -15.05 -7.58 -9.46
C ASN A 20 -14.40 -6.81 -10.59
N ALA A 21 -13.12 -7.11 -10.84
CA ALA A 21 -12.47 -6.66 -12.04
C ALA A 21 -13.29 -7.22 -13.22
N ALA A 22 -13.73 -6.34 -14.11
CA ALA A 22 -14.34 -6.79 -15.35
C ALA A 22 -13.22 -7.30 -16.26
N GLU A 23 -13.24 -8.59 -16.57
CA GLU A 23 -12.37 -9.13 -17.59
C GLU A 23 -12.74 -8.52 -18.95
N ILE A 24 -11.86 -7.68 -19.49
CA ILE A 24 -12.07 -7.03 -20.79
C ILE A 24 -11.55 -7.90 -21.93
N TYR A 25 -10.48 -8.63 -21.65
CA TYR A 25 -9.82 -9.46 -22.63
C TYR A 25 -9.20 -10.68 -21.97
N ASN A 26 -9.43 -11.86 -22.56
CA ASN A 26 -8.80 -13.10 -22.14
C ASN A 26 -8.69 -14.02 -23.35
N ASN A 27 -7.54 -14.05 -23.98
CA ASN A 27 -7.30 -14.89 -25.14
C ASN A 27 -5.82 -15.23 -25.28
N ASN A 28 -5.52 -16.48 -25.64
CA ASN A 28 -4.16 -16.96 -25.95
C ASN A 28 -3.13 -16.64 -24.84
N GLY A 29 -3.50 -16.81 -23.57
CA GLY A 29 -2.61 -16.55 -22.44
C GLY A 29 -2.40 -15.07 -22.14
N ASN A 30 -3.17 -14.17 -22.78
CA ASN A 30 -3.18 -12.75 -22.48
C ASN A 30 -4.48 -12.40 -21.77
N LYS A 31 -4.39 -11.69 -20.65
CA LYS A 31 -5.53 -11.26 -19.85
C LYS A 31 -5.43 -9.78 -19.52
N LEU A 32 -6.57 -9.09 -19.60
CA LEU A 32 -6.68 -7.69 -19.19
C LEU A 32 -7.97 -7.51 -18.39
N ASP A 33 -7.83 -7.04 -17.17
CA ASP A 33 -8.92 -6.73 -16.26
C ASP A 33 -8.97 -5.21 -15.99
N LEU A 34 -10.16 -4.64 -16.02
CA LEU A 34 -10.45 -3.28 -15.56
C LEU A 34 -11.20 -3.34 -14.24
N TYR A 35 -10.81 -2.54 -13.28
CA TYR A 35 -11.50 -2.40 -12.00
C TYR A 35 -11.56 -0.93 -11.58
N GLY A 36 -12.43 -0.62 -10.63
CA GLY A 36 -12.51 0.73 -10.08
C GLY A 36 -13.74 0.97 -9.24
N LYS A 37 -13.83 2.16 -8.69
CA LYS A 37 -14.98 2.63 -7.92
C LYS A 37 -15.16 4.13 -8.06
N VAL A 38 -16.39 4.60 -7.86
CA VAL A 38 -16.70 5.99 -7.56
C VAL A 38 -17.25 6.02 -6.13
N ALA A 39 -16.64 6.83 -5.27
CA ALA A 39 -17.06 6.98 -3.88
C ALA A 39 -17.58 8.41 -3.71
N GLY A 40 -18.89 8.54 -3.47
CA GLY A 40 -19.49 9.81 -3.05
C GLY A 40 -19.40 9.91 -1.53
N LEU A 41 -18.62 10.84 -1.01
CA LEU A 41 -18.30 10.97 0.40
C LEU A 41 -18.49 12.40 0.86
N HIS A 42 -19.05 12.57 2.05
CA HIS A 42 -19.09 13.86 2.74
C HIS A 42 -18.78 13.65 4.22
N TYR A 43 -17.73 14.31 4.70
CA TYR A 43 -17.37 14.28 6.11
C TYR A 43 -18.02 15.44 6.85
N PHE A 44 -18.46 15.17 8.06
CA PHE A 44 -18.99 16.15 9.01
C PHE A 44 -18.03 16.21 10.19
N SER A 45 -17.12 17.17 10.17
CA SER A 45 -16.04 17.30 11.14
C SER A 45 -15.96 18.72 11.69
N ASP A 46 -15.56 18.85 12.94
CA ASP A 46 -15.20 20.14 13.53
C ASP A 46 -13.79 20.61 13.05
N ASP A 47 -13.00 19.70 12.48
CA ASP A 47 -11.74 20.00 11.80
C ASP A 47 -12.02 20.43 10.37
N THR A 48 -11.81 21.71 10.08
CA THR A 48 -12.06 22.30 8.76
C THR A 48 -11.20 21.72 7.64
N SER A 49 -10.10 21.03 7.96
CA SER A 49 -9.26 20.35 6.97
C SER A 49 -9.83 19.01 6.51
N GLU A 50 -10.73 18.43 7.29
CA GLU A 50 -11.36 17.14 7.04
C GLU A 50 -12.87 17.26 6.73
N ASP A 51 -13.48 18.40 7.01
CA ASP A 51 -14.90 18.64 6.77
C ASP A 51 -15.22 18.86 5.30
N GLY A 52 -16.38 18.37 4.87
CA GLY A 52 -16.91 18.63 3.53
C GLY A 52 -16.85 17.45 2.57
N ASP A 53 -16.92 17.76 1.29
CA ASP A 53 -16.95 16.79 0.20
C ASP A 53 -15.59 16.13 0.00
N GLN A 54 -15.56 14.80 0.09
CA GLN A 54 -14.39 13.95 -0.14
C GLN A 54 -14.58 12.98 -1.33
N THR A 55 -15.49 13.29 -2.22
CA THR A 55 -15.83 12.46 -3.38
C THR A 55 -14.62 12.21 -4.28
N TYR A 56 -14.44 10.97 -4.72
CA TYR A 56 -13.38 10.58 -5.64
C TYR A 56 -13.78 9.41 -6.55
N ALA A 57 -13.04 9.28 -7.65
CA ALA A 57 -13.06 8.10 -8.50
C ALA A 57 -11.70 7.41 -8.45
N ARG A 58 -11.71 6.09 -8.58
CA ARG A 58 -10.52 5.26 -8.69
C ARG A 58 -10.73 4.23 -9.77
N PHE A 59 -9.73 4.02 -10.61
CA PHE A 59 -9.74 2.96 -11.59
C PHE A 59 -8.34 2.36 -11.72
N GLY A 60 -8.28 1.12 -12.17
CA GLY A 60 -7.03 0.40 -12.38
C GLY A 60 -7.16 -0.65 -13.46
N ILE A 61 -6.03 -1.04 -13.98
CA ILE A 61 -5.88 -2.08 -14.99
C ILE A 61 -4.89 -3.11 -14.44
N LYS A 62 -5.24 -4.40 -14.59
CA LYS A 62 -4.32 -5.52 -14.36
C LYS A 62 -4.14 -6.25 -15.68
N GLY A 63 -2.91 -6.56 -16.02
CA GLY A 63 -2.57 -7.30 -17.23
C GLY A 63 -1.68 -8.51 -16.92
N GLU A 64 -1.91 -9.59 -17.65
CA GLU A 64 -1.07 -10.78 -17.63
C GLU A 64 -0.82 -11.24 -19.07
N THR A 65 0.38 -11.75 -19.32
CA THR A 65 0.78 -12.31 -20.61
C THR A 65 1.62 -13.56 -20.38
N GLN A 66 1.18 -14.70 -20.89
CA GLN A 66 1.98 -15.91 -20.85
C GLN A 66 3.10 -15.83 -21.88
N ILE A 67 4.34 -15.77 -21.42
CA ILE A 67 5.55 -15.65 -22.25
C ILE A 67 6.06 -17.04 -22.63
N ALA A 68 6.00 -17.99 -21.69
CA ALA A 68 6.37 -19.40 -21.87
C ALA A 68 5.49 -20.27 -20.96
N SER A 69 5.62 -21.58 -21.02
CA SER A 69 4.79 -22.52 -20.23
C SER A 69 4.80 -22.24 -18.72
N GLU A 70 5.93 -21.78 -18.18
CA GLU A 70 6.11 -21.51 -16.74
C GLU A 70 6.42 -20.04 -16.43
N LEU A 71 6.36 -19.18 -17.45
CA LEU A 71 6.71 -17.77 -17.30
C LEU A 71 5.54 -16.88 -17.74
N THR A 72 5.05 -16.06 -16.81
CA THR A 72 4.00 -15.08 -17.04
C THR A 72 4.51 -13.69 -16.70
N GLY A 73 4.42 -12.75 -17.66
CA GLY A 73 4.57 -11.33 -17.40
C GLY A 73 3.28 -10.78 -16.81
N TYR A 74 3.36 -9.89 -15.82
CA TYR A 74 2.20 -9.24 -15.25
C TYR A 74 2.47 -7.79 -14.89
N GLY A 75 1.41 -7.02 -14.73
CA GLY A 75 1.52 -5.65 -14.27
C GLY A 75 0.19 -5.08 -13.80
N GLN A 76 0.27 -4.01 -13.05
CA GLN A 76 -0.88 -3.30 -12.54
C GLN A 76 -0.63 -1.80 -12.55
N TRP A 77 -1.65 -1.05 -12.93
CA TRP A 77 -1.71 0.39 -12.77
C TRP A 77 -3.00 0.79 -12.09
N GLU A 78 -2.93 1.65 -11.06
CA GLU A 78 -4.08 2.17 -10.33
C GLU A 78 -3.97 3.68 -10.17
N TYR A 79 -5.05 4.38 -10.50
CA TYR A 79 -5.12 5.82 -10.50
C TYR A 79 -6.29 6.35 -9.70
N ASN A 80 -6.06 7.42 -8.93
CA ASN A 80 -7.08 8.08 -8.12
C ASN A 80 -7.28 9.52 -8.60
N ILE A 81 -8.54 9.93 -8.70
CA ILE A 81 -8.97 11.24 -9.16
C ILE A 81 -9.90 11.81 -8.09
N LYS A 82 -9.55 12.93 -7.48
CA LYS A 82 -10.49 13.69 -6.64
C LYS A 82 -11.57 14.30 -7.53
N ALA A 83 -12.81 14.21 -7.07
CA ALA A 83 -13.97 14.79 -7.75
C ALA A 83 -14.61 15.94 -6.97
N ASN A 84 -13.98 16.34 -5.85
CA ASN A 84 -14.43 17.39 -4.96
C ASN A 84 -13.72 18.75 -5.20
N THR A 85 -13.01 18.89 -6.31
CA THR A 85 -12.31 20.13 -6.67
C THR A 85 -12.98 20.82 -7.83
N SER A 86 -12.90 22.16 -7.89
CA SER A 86 -13.39 22.92 -9.04
C SER A 86 -12.58 22.63 -10.30
N GLU A 87 -13.22 22.72 -11.48
CA GLU A 87 -12.63 22.31 -12.75
C GLU A 87 -11.33 23.03 -13.13
N ASN A 88 -11.07 24.18 -12.60
CA ASN A 88 -9.89 25.00 -12.94
C ASN A 88 -8.82 25.06 -11.84
N GLU A 89 -8.94 24.30 -10.77
CA GLU A 89 -8.04 24.34 -9.61
C GLU A 89 -7.12 23.14 -9.51
N GLY A 90 -6.24 22.99 -10.49
CA GLY A 90 -5.11 22.07 -10.42
C GLY A 90 -5.44 20.58 -10.61
N ALA A 91 -4.40 19.78 -10.82
CA ALA A 91 -4.52 18.33 -10.95
C ALA A 91 -4.53 17.66 -9.57
N ASN A 92 -5.70 17.19 -9.13
CA ASN A 92 -5.88 16.44 -7.90
C ASN A 92 -6.02 14.93 -8.19
N SER A 93 -5.04 14.40 -8.91
CA SER A 93 -5.02 13.01 -9.31
C SER A 93 -3.61 12.43 -9.19
N TRP A 94 -3.51 11.16 -8.87
CA TRP A 94 -2.21 10.51 -8.68
C TRP A 94 -2.25 9.01 -8.95
N THR A 95 -1.10 8.49 -9.38
CA THR A 95 -0.87 7.05 -9.47
C THR A 95 -0.71 6.46 -8.06
N ARG A 96 -1.52 5.48 -7.74
CA ARG A 96 -1.46 4.72 -6.49
C ARG A 96 -0.52 3.53 -6.61
N LEU A 97 -0.67 2.76 -7.68
CA LEU A 97 0.16 1.60 -8.02
C LEU A 97 0.61 1.70 -9.48
N ALA A 98 1.83 1.30 -9.76
CA ALA A 98 2.39 1.16 -11.10
C ALA A 98 3.61 0.25 -11.04
N PHE A 99 3.43 -1.03 -11.31
CA PHE A 99 4.50 -2.01 -11.28
C PHE A 99 4.31 -3.06 -12.38
N ALA A 100 5.40 -3.69 -12.75
CA ALA A 100 5.42 -4.83 -13.65
C ALA A 100 6.38 -5.89 -13.15
N GLY A 101 6.11 -7.15 -13.47
CA GLY A 101 6.88 -8.27 -12.97
C GLY A 101 6.77 -9.52 -13.80
N LEU A 102 7.46 -10.53 -13.35
CA LEU A 102 7.47 -11.88 -13.90
C LEU A 102 7.09 -12.88 -12.81
N LYS A 103 6.26 -13.83 -13.17
CA LYS A 103 5.88 -14.97 -12.33
C LYS A 103 6.43 -16.25 -12.94
N PHE A 104 7.10 -17.08 -12.13
CA PHE A 104 7.80 -18.31 -12.53
C PHE A 104 7.14 -19.50 -11.84
N ALA A 105 6.04 -20.00 -12.36
CA ALA A 105 5.32 -21.13 -11.80
C ALA A 105 5.30 -21.10 -10.24
N ASP A 106 5.72 -22.18 -9.58
CA ASP A 106 5.77 -22.28 -8.10
C ASP A 106 7.00 -21.58 -7.48
N TYR A 107 7.95 -21.09 -8.30
CA TYR A 107 9.10 -20.35 -7.81
C TYR A 107 8.78 -18.92 -7.40
N GLY A 108 7.53 -18.48 -7.61
CA GLY A 108 7.05 -17.17 -7.17
C GLY A 108 7.14 -16.09 -8.23
N SER A 109 7.14 -14.85 -7.78
CA SER A 109 7.12 -13.68 -8.67
C SER A 109 8.13 -12.63 -8.21
N LEU A 110 8.62 -11.86 -9.18
CA LEU A 110 9.44 -10.68 -8.94
C LEU A 110 8.81 -9.50 -9.69
N ASP A 111 8.52 -8.41 -8.98
CA ASP A 111 8.06 -7.17 -9.59
C ASP A 111 8.90 -5.97 -9.17
N TYR A 112 8.80 -4.91 -9.97
CA TYR A 112 9.43 -3.63 -9.69
C TYR A 112 8.49 -2.48 -10.02
N GLY A 113 8.51 -1.45 -9.16
CA GLY A 113 7.83 -0.20 -9.40
C GLY A 113 7.22 0.43 -8.15
N ARG A 114 6.07 1.08 -8.32
CA ARG A 114 5.28 1.64 -7.22
C ARG A 114 4.29 0.58 -6.73
N ASN A 115 4.55 0.04 -5.56
CA ASN A 115 3.76 -1.05 -4.99
C ASN A 115 3.59 -0.87 -3.47
N TYR A 116 2.91 -1.78 -2.82
CA TYR A 116 2.85 -1.83 -1.37
C TYR A 116 4.18 -2.32 -0.78
N GLY A 117 4.59 -1.71 0.32
CA GLY A 117 5.67 -2.22 1.16
C GLY A 117 5.27 -3.51 1.85
N VAL A 118 6.25 -4.40 2.08
CA VAL A 118 5.97 -5.73 2.67
C VAL A 118 5.37 -5.69 4.07
N VAL A 119 5.55 -4.62 4.81
CA VAL A 119 4.95 -4.48 6.14
C VAL A 119 3.43 -4.41 6.04
N TYR A 120 2.90 -3.84 4.94
CA TYR A 120 1.48 -3.78 4.66
C TYR A 120 0.84 -5.15 4.43
N ASP A 121 1.60 -6.18 4.13
CA ASP A 121 1.06 -7.55 3.96
C ASP A 121 0.32 -8.04 5.23
N ILE A 122 0.77 -7.61 6.39
CA ILE A 122 0.13 -7.93 7.68
C ILE A 122 -0.80 -6.80 8.14
N GLU A 123 -0.43 -5.54 7.93
CA GLU A 123 -1.25 -4.39 8.31
C GLU A 123 -2.58 -4.34 7.58
N SER A 124 -2.62 -4.82 6.34
CA SER A 124 -3.83 -4.90 5.53
C SER A 124 -4.95 -5.72 6.19
N TRP A 125 -4.61 -6.60 7.14
CA TRP A 125 -5.59 -7.41 7.86
C TRP A 125 -6.52 -6.57 8.75
N THR A 126 -6.08 -5.43 9.22
CA THR A 126 -6.90 -4.49 10.00
C THR A 126 -7.39 -3.29 9.20
N ASP A 127 -6.94 -3.12 7.95
CA ASP A 127 -7.39 -2.07 7.02
C ASP A 127 -8.54 -2.58 6.14
N MET A 128 -9.64 -3.03 6.78
CA MET A 128 -10.77 -3.69 6.10
C MET A 128 -12.01 -2.82 5.96
N LEU A 129 -12.10 -1.72 6.70
CA LEU A 129 -13.27 -0.85 6.63
C LEU A 129 -13.24 0.02 5.36
N PRO A 130 -14.39 0.32 4.78
CA PRO A 130 -14.49 1.04 3.51
C PRO A 130 -13.86 2.44 3.54
N GLU A 131 -13.89 3.11 4.69
CA GLU A 131 -13.45 4.49 4.83
C GLU A 131 -12.58 4.72 6.06
N PHE A 132 -12.98 4.25 7.22
CA PHE A 132 -12.24 4.40 8.48
C PHE A 132 -11.68 3.04 8.89
N GLY A 133 -10.55 2.99 9.58
CA GLY A 133 -9.98 1.76 10.12
C GLY A 133 -8.58 1.40 9.64
N GLY A 134 -8.02 2.15 8.71
CA GLY A 134 -6.60 2.07 8.33
C GLY A 134 -5.69 2.97 9.20
N ASP A 135 -6.13 3.33 10.40
CA ASP A 135 -5.47 4.28 11.29
C ASP A 135 -4.30 3.64 12.04
N THR A 136 -3.43 3.03 11.29
CA THR A 136 -2.18 2.46 11.78
C THR A 136 -1.02 3.41 11.48
N TYR A 137 0.19 2.97 11.70
CA TYR A 137 1.38 3.71 11.29
C TYR A 137 1.63 3.71 9.77
N THR A 138 0.78 3.08 8.98
CA THR A 138 0.89 2.98 7.53
C THR A 138 0.81 4.35 6.88
N GLN A 139 1.88 4.75 6.21
CA GLN A 139 1.93 6.02 5.49
C GLN A 139 2.43 5.80 4.06
N THR A 140 1.76 6.46 3.13
CA THR A 140 2.17 6.44 1.72
C THR A 140 3.47 7.22 1.52
N ASP A 141 4.41 6.62 0.79
CA ASP A 141 5.75 7.15 0.49
C ASP A 141 6.60 7.44 1.76
N VAL A 142 6.37 6.67 2.83
CA VAL A 142 7.22 6.65 4.01
C VAL A 142 7.80 5.26 4.17
N TYR A 143 9.02 5.09 3.68
CA TYR A 143 9.70 3.80 3.61
C TYR A 143 8.82 2.69 3.02
N MET A 144 8.86 1.47 3.55
CA MET A 144 8.09 0.31 3.07
C MET A 144 6.84 0.02 3.92
N THR A 145 6.19 1.05 4.51
CA THR A 145 5.02 0.87 5.38
C THR A 145 3.68 0.93 4.66
N GLY A 146 3.60 1.65 3.58
CA GLY A 146 2.39 1.75 2.74
C GLY A 146 2.75 1.63 1.26
N ARG A 147 1.98 2.27 0.40
CA ARG A 147 2.36 2.36 -1.02
C ARG A 147 3.59 3.23 -1.16
N THR A 148 4.59 2.73 -1.86
CA THR A 148 5.83 3.45 -2.08
C THR A 148 6.40 3.13 -3.46
N ASN A 149 7.29 3.95 -3.97
CA ASN A 149 7.94 3.75 -5.25
C ASN A 149 9.34 3.16 -5.10
N GLY A 150 9.90 2.67 -6.21
CA GLY A 150 11.25 2.16 -6.27
C GLY A 150 11.47 0.86 -5.51
N VAL A 151 10.42 0.02 -5.37
CA VAL A 151 10.51 -1.26 -4.70
C VAL A 151 10.64 -2.42 -5.68
N ALA A 152 11.59 -3.29 -5.41
CA ALA A 152 11.71 -4.61 -6.02
C ALA A 152 11.20 -5.64 -5.02
N THR A 153 10.16 -6.41 -5.39
CA THR A 153 9.49 -7.33 -4.48
C THR A 153 9.50 -8.73 -5.06
N TYR A 154 10.07 -9.67 -4.31
CA TYR A 154 9.92 -11.10 -4.56
C TYR A 154 8.85 -11.66 -3.64
N ARG A 155 7.91 -12.46 -4.20
CA ARG A 155 6.84 -13.12 -3.45
C ARG A 155 6.79 -14.60 -3.79
N ASN A 156 6.59 -15.43 -2.78
CA ASN A 156 6.40 -16.86 -2.96
C ASN A 156 5.23 -17.34 -2.09
N SER A 157 4.39 -18.17 -2.67
CA SER A 157 3.29 -18.83 -1.99
C SER A 157 3.62 -20.29 -1.80
N ASP A 158 3.10 -20.87 -0.70
CA ASP A 158 3.23 -22.30 -0.38
C ASP A 158 4.68 -22.78 -0.29
N PHE A 159 5.60 -21.86 0.02
CA PHE A 159 7.03 -22.11 0.17
C PHE A 159 7.58 -23.01 -0.95
N PHE A 160 7.51 -22.53 -2.19
CA PHE A 160 7.90 -23.26 -3.41
C PHE A 160 7.08 -24.51 -3.69
N GLY A 161 5.83 -24.57 -3.21
CA GLY A 161 4.97 -25.75 -3.30
C GLY A 161 5.33 -26.86 -2.30
N LEU A 162 6.18 -26.58 -1.32
CA LEU A 162 6.64 -27.57 -0.32
C LEU A 162 5.84 -27.51 0.99
N VAL A 163 5.27 -26.36 1.33
CA VAL A 163 4.51 -26.15 2.57
C VAL A 163 3.26 -25.33 2.24
N ASP A 164 2.14 -26.00 2.10
CA ASP A 164 0.86 -25.37 1.82
C ASP A 164 0.53 -24.33 2.89
N GLY A 165 0.07 -23.17 2.46
CA GLY A 165 -0.31 -22.04 3.32
C GLY A 165 0.84 -21.21 3.88
N LEU A 166 2.11 -21.55 3.61
CA LEU A 166 3.24 -20.72 4.02
C LEU A 166 3.63 -19.75 2.91
N HIS A 167 3.44 -18.45 3.17
CA HIS A 167 3.74 -17.38 2.23
C HIS A 167 4.85 -16.49 2.76
N PHE A 168 5.67 -15.94 1.87
CA PHE A 168 6.66 -14.94 2.23
C PHE A 168 6.94 -13.96 1.11
N ALA A 169 7.43 -12.78 1.48
CA ALA A 169 7.94 -11.80 0.55
C ALA A 169 9.27 -11.21 1.04
N LEU A 170 10.12 -10.87 0.09
CA LEU A 170 11.35 -10.11 0.29
C LEU A 170 11.26 -8.84 -0.55
N GLN A 171 11.64 -7.70 0.02
CA GLN A 171 11.56 -6.44 -0.69
C GLN A 171 12.82 -5.61 -0.47
N TYR A 172 13.24 -4.92 -1.53
CA TYR A 172 14.27 -3.91 -1.52
C TYR A 172 13.68 -2.58 -2.00
N GLN A 173 14.03 -1.49 -1.34
CA GLN A 173 13.72 -0.13 -1.76
C GLN A 173 15.02 0.64 -1.99
N GLY A 174 15.21 1.19 -3.19
CA GLY A 174 16.39 1.99 -3.51
C GLY A 174 16.38 3.38 -2.89
N ASN A 175 17.55 3.90 -2.61
CA ASN A 175 17.76 5.27 -2.12
C ASN A 175 17.22 6.31 -3.10
N ASN A 176 16.51 7.31 -2.59
CA ASN A 176 15.94 8.40 -3.37
C ASN A 176 16.35 9.81 -2.89
N GLU A 177 17.37 9.93 -2.04
CA GLU A 177 17.80 11.19 -1.42
C GLU A 177 18.09 12.30 -2.45
N ASN A 178 18.78 11.93 -3.51
CA ASN A 178 19.16 12.85 -4.58
C ASN A 178 18.39 12.54 -5.87
N ALA A 179 17.19 12.02 -5.73
CA ALA A 179 16.30 11.76 -6.85
C ALA A 179 16.13 13.03 -7.68
N GLY A 180 16.80 13.07 -8.82
CA GLY A 180 16.71 14.19 -9.76
C GLY A 180 15.36 14.20 -10.48
N SER A 181 15.24 15.05 -11.48
CA SER A 181 14.06 15.09 -12.35
C SER A 181 13.73 13.74 -13.01
N GLY A 182 14.71 12.84 -13.13
CA GLY A 182 14.54 11.48 -13.65
C GLY A 182 13.72 10.55 -12.77
N GLU A 183 13.54 10.85 -11.48
CA GLU A 183 12.69 10.09 -10.57
C GLU A 183 11.35 10.79 -10.26
N GLY A 184 10.85 11.60 -11.18
CA GLY A 184 9.51 12.17 -11.09
C GLY A 184 9.32 13.18 -9.96
N THR A 185 10.34 13.93 -9.59
CA THR A 185 10.23 14.98 -8.59
C THR A 185 9.71 16.28 -9.21
N ASN A 186 8.60 16.80 -8.70
CA ASN A 186 7.93 17.96 -9.28
C ASN A 186 8.51 19.34 -8.86
N ASN A 187 9.45 19.39 -7.90
CA ASN A 187 9.93 20.64 -7.31
C ASN A 187 11.45 20.80 -7.49
N GLY A 188 11.91 20.93 -8.74
CA GLY A 188 13.33 21.15 -9.03
C GLY A 188 14.24 19.98 -8.65
N GLY A 189 13.72 18.77 -8.68
CA GLY A 189 14.50 17.55 -8.47
C GLY A 189 14.69 17.12 -7.01
N LYS A 190 13.86 17.62 -6.08
CA LYS A 190 13.95 17.22 -4.66
C LYS A 190 12.64 16.65 -4.16
N ARG A 191 12.72 15.55 -3.41
CA ARG A 191 11.61 15.05 -2.62
C ARG A 191 11.40 15.92 -1.37
N LYS A 192 10.19 15.88 -0.82
CA LYS A 192 9.97 16.40 0.54
C LYS A 192 10.73 15.50 1.51
N LEU A 193 11.37 16.08 2.51
CA LEU A 193 12.17 15.39 3.51
C LEU A 193 11.45 14.16 4.13
N ALA A 194 10.16 14.31 4.42
CA ALA A 194 9.33 13.22 4.93
C ALA A 194 9.04 12.08 3.92
N ARG A 195 9.48 12.22 2.68
CA ARG A 195 9.28 11.26 1.58
C ARG A 195 10.60 10.77 0.99
N GLU A 196 11.71 11.16 1.60
CA GLU A 196 13.02 10.61 1.29
C GLU A 196 13.23 9.29 2.02
N ASN A 197 13.99 8.40 1.40
CA ASN A 197 14.50 7.18 2.01
C ASN A 197 15.90 6.86 1.49
N GLY A 198 16.71 6.28 2.34
CA GLY A 198 17.91 5.56 1.92
C GLY A 198 17.57 4.15 1.44
N ASP A 199 18.60 3.32 1.23
CA ASP A 199 18.39 1.92 0.88
C ASP A 199 17.67 1.18 2.00
N GLY A 200 16.71 0.33 1.65
CA GLY A 200 15.91 -0.41 2.61
C GLY A 200 15.66 -1.85 2.18
N PHE A 201 15.50 -2.71 3.17
CA PHE A 201 15.14 -4.11 3.02
C PHE A 201 13.95 -4.45 3.90
N GLY A 202 13.08 -5.30 3.41
CA GLY A 202 11.94 -5.79 4.18
C GLY A 202 11.63 -7.25 3.90
N ILE A 203 10.96 -7.87 4.86
CA ILE A 203 10.47 -9.24 4.79
C ILE A 203 9.08 -9.30 5.39
N SER A 204 8.20 -10.08 4.81
CA SER A 204 6.95 -10.52 5.41
C SER A 204 6.83 -12.03 5.30
N SER A 205 6.14 -12.64 6.25
CA SER A 205 5.73 -14.05 6.15
C SER A 205 4.43 -14.25 6.92
N TYR A 206 3.57 -15.10 6.37
CA TYR A 206 2.35 -15.50 7.06
C TYR A 206 2.02 -16.96 6.73
N TYR A 207 1.27 -17.58 7.64
CA TYR A 207 0.84 -18.95 7.53
C TYR A 207 -0.68 -19.03 7.66
N ASP A 208 -1.32 -19.58 6.64
CA ASP A 208 -2.76 -19.82 6.58
C ASP A 208 -3.06 -21.24 7.02
N LEU A 209 -3.86 -21.39 8.08
CA LEU A 209 -4.37 -22.67 8.57
C LEU A 209 -5.70 -23.02 7.90
N ASP A 210 -5.96 -24.30 7.68
CA ASP A 210 -7.16 -24.80 6.99
C ASP A 210 -8.51 -24.34 7.60
N MET A 211 -8.52 -23.90 8.85
CA MET A 211 -9.73 -23.43 9.55
C MET A 211 -10.01 -21.93 9.42
N GLY A 212 -9.33 -21.24 8.51
CA GLY A 212 -9.49 -19.81 8.29
C GLY A 212 -8.72 -18.92 9.29
N ILE A 213 -7.79 -19.48 10.03
CA ILE A 213 -6.90 -18.74 10.92
C ILE A 213 -5.57 -18.49 10.19
N SER A 214 -5.07 -17.27 10.28
CA SER A 214 -3.73 -16.93 9.79
C SER A 214 -2.93 -16.22 10.86
N PHE A 215 -1.63 -16.46 10.87
CA PHE A 215 -0.65 -15.73 11.67
C PHE A 215 0.42 -15.17 10.76
N GLY A 216 0.88 -13.97 11.04
CA GLY A 216 1.89 -13.34 10.21
C GLY A 216 2.75 -12.35 10.95
N ALA A 217 3.90 -12.08 10.36
CA ALA A 217 4.84 -11.06 10.81
C ALA A 217 5.51 -10.39 9.61
N ALA A 218 5.88 -9.13 9.80
CA ALA A 218 6.67 -8.40 8.82
C ALA A 218 7.66 -7.48 9.51
N TYR A 219 8.76 -7.20 8.81
CA TYR A 219 9.81 -6.30 9.26
C TYR A 219 10.36 -5.52 8.07
N SER A 220 10.68 -4.24 8.28
CA SER A 220 11.46 -3.44 7.35
C SER A 220 12.48 -2.58 8.08
N SER A 221 13.62 -2.37 7.43
CA SER A 221 14.67 -1.48 7.89
C SER A 221 15.22 -0.70 6.70
N SER A 222 15.23 0.61 6.82
CA SER A 222 15.72 1.50 5.77
C SER A 222 16.71 2.50 6.36
N ASP A 223 17.77 2.80 5.61
CA ASP A 223 18.67 3.88 5.97
C ASP A 223 17.91 5.22 5.87
N ARG A 224 18.19 6.13 6.78
CA ARG A 224 17.71 7.50 6.69
C ARG A 224 18.70 8.32 5.87
N THR A 225 18.18 9.27 5.10
CA THR A 225 19.00 10.09 4.21
C THR A 225 19.88 11.07 4.99
N HIS A 226 20.96 11.53 4.36
CA HIS A 226 21.80 12.59 4.94
C HIS A 226 20.99 13.88 5.22
N ASN A 227 20.02 14.19 4.37
CA ASN A 227 19.13 15.33 4.54
C ASN A 227 18.25 15.18 5.79
N GLN A 228 17.69 13.99 6.04
CA GLN A 228 16.91 13.68 7.23
C GLN A 228 17.77 13.76 8.51
N LEU A 229 18.99 13.22 8.47
CA LEU A 229 19.92 13.29 9.60
C LEU A 229 20.42 14.72 9.85
N ALA A 230 20.65 15.51 8.81
CA ALA A 230 21.01 16.94 8.95
C ALA A 230 19.87 17.74 9.58
N ALA A 231 18.62 17.48 9.17
CA ALA A 231 17.45 18.11 9.76
C ALA A 231 17.28 17.73 11.25
N ALA A 232 17.52 16.48 11.60
CA ALA A 232 17.47 15.99 12.98
C ALA A 232 18.49 16.69 13.88
N ARG A 233 19.69 16.98 13.38
CA ARG A 233 20.71 17.75 14.10
C ARG A 233 20.32 19.20 14.34
N SER A 234 19.48 19.75 13.47
CA SER A 234 19.04 21.15 13.56
C SER A 234 17.77 21.36 14.39
N SER A 235 17.00 20.31 14.63
CA SER A 235 15.72 20.40 15.34
C SER A 235 15.35 19.08 16.01
N GLN A 236 14.94 19.15 17.28
CA GLN A 236 14.43 17.99 18.04
C GLN A 236 13.07 17.48 17.55
N ARG A 237 12.49 18.09 16.52
CA ARG A 237 11.23 17.63 15.92
C ARG A 237 11.42 16.36 15.07
N TYR A 238 12.64 16.10 14.64
CA TYR A 238 12.96 14.99 13.76
C TYR A 238 13.61 13.84 14.55
N ALA A 239 13.28 12.64 14.16
CA ALA A 239 13.97 11.46 14.69
C ALA A 239 15.47 11.54 14.36
N ASN A 240 16.32 11.04 15.24
CA ASN A 240 17.79 11.19 15.14
C ASN A 240 18.53 9.86 14.93
N GLY A 241 17.84 8.74 14.80
CA GLY A 241 18.48 7.45 14.48
C GLY A 241 18.88 7.35 13.01
N ASP A 242 19.89 6.56 12.72
CA ASP A 242 20.41 6.36 11.37
C ASP A 242 19.51 5.49 10.49
N LYS A 243 18.67 4.67 11.11
CA LYS A 243 17.72 3.77 10.44
C LYS A 243 16.29 4.03 10.88
N ALA A 244 15.39 3.82 9.95
CA ALA A 244 13.95 3.75 10.17
C ALA A 244 13.53 2.29 10.11
N ASP A 245 12.97 1.80 11.21
CA ASP A 245 12.56 0.41 11.35
C ASP A 245 11.06 0.32 11.61
N ALA A 246 10.42 -0.70 11.05
CA ALA A 246 9.05 -1.08 11.36
C ALA A 246 8.93 -2.59 11.46
N TRP A 247 8.18 -3.07 12.45
CA TRP A 247 7.79 -4.47 12.51
C TRP A 247 6.36 -4.61 12.98
N THR A 248 5.71 -5.67 12.53
CA THR A 248 4.34 -5.99 12.91
C THR A 248 4.16 -7.49 13.03
N VAL A 249 3.27 -7.88 13.93
CA VAL A 249 2.75 -9.24 14.03
C VAL A 249 1.23 -9.17 14.03
N GLY A 250 0.59 -10.14 13.41
CA GLY A 250 -0.86 -10.16 13.30
C GLY A 250 -1.42 -11.57 13.35
N ALA A 251 -2.70 -11.63 13.69
CA ALA A 251 -3.53 -12.81 13.60
C ALA A 251 -4.88 -12.41 12.99
N LYS A 252 -5.42 -13.25 12.12
CA LYS A 252 -6.76 -13.07 11.56
C LYS A 252 -7.53 -14.39 11.59
N TYR A 253 -8.85 -14.26 11.63
CA TYR A 253 -9.81 -15.32 11.36
C TYR A 253 -10.75 -14.85 10.26
N ASP A 254 -10.83 -15.63 9.19
CA ASP A 254 -11.66 -15.34 8.03
C ASP A 254 -12.37 -16.61 7.57
N ALA A 255 -13.47 -16.94 8.22
CA ALA A 255 -14.31 -18.07 7.87
C ALA A 255 -15.73 -17.91 8.42
N ASN A 256 -16.68 -18.69 7.91
CA ASN A 256 -18.07 -18.74 8.37
C ASN A 256 -18.79 -17.37 8.36
N ASN A 257 -18.46 -16.51 7.37
CA ASN A 257 -18.93 -15.12 7.27
C ASN A 257 -18.55 -14.22 8.48
N ILE A 258 -17.50 -14.58 9.18
CA ILE A 258 -16.93 -13.80 10.28
C ILE A 258 -15.50 -13.45 9.92
N TYR A 259 -15.16 -12.17 9.99
CA TYR A 259 -13.81 -11.68 9.88
C TYR A 259 -13.38 -10.99 11.17
N LEU A 260 -12.30 -11.46 11.76
CA LEU A 260 -11.67 -10.87 12.94
C LEU A 260 -10.17 -10.73 12.67
N ALA A 261 -9.60 -9.61 13.01
CA ALA A 261 -8.15 -9.41 12.91
C ALA A 261 -7.63 -8.60 14.09
N ALA A 262 -6.43 -8.91 14.50
CA ALA A 262 -5.70 -8.14 15.49
C ALA A 262 -4.22 -8.06 15.08
N MET A 263 -3.62 -6.92 15.34
CA MET A 263 -2.23 -6.63 15.00
C MET A 263 -1.57 -5.86 16.13
N TYR A 264 -0.28 -6.07 16.30
CA TYR A 264 0.61 -5.23 17.10
C TYR A 264 1.80 -4.81 16.24
N ALA A 265 2.17 -3.53 16.33
CA ALA A 265 3.27 -2.98 15.55
C ALA A 265 4.11 -1.99 16.37
N GLU A 266 5.37 -1.86 16.02
CA GLU A 266 6.28 -0.87 16.56
C GLU A 266 7.09 -0.25 15.42
N THR A 267 7.25 1.07 15.47
CA THR A 267 8.09 1.81 14.53
C THR A 267 9.16 2.61 15.25
N ARG A 268 10.29 2.79 14.59
CA ARG A 268 11.39 3.62 15.08
C ARG A 268 11.88 4.56 13.99
N ASN A 269 12.09 5.81 14.35
CA ASN A 269 12.64 6.86 13.48
C ASN A 269 11.89 7.04 12.13
N MET A 270 10.59 6.72 12.10
CA MET A 270 9.78 6.84 10.88
C MET A 270 9.37 8.28 10.56
N THR A 271 9.49 9.19 11.52
CA THR A 271 9.19 10.61 11.33
C THR A 271 10.44 11.37 10.93
N SER A 272 10.29 12.19 9.90
CA SER A 272 11.29 13.20 9.52
C SER A 272 11.09 14.46 10.33
#